data_acc571d3e17b303216d0385128019784
#
_entry.id   acc571d3e17b303216d0385128019784
#
_cell.length_a   1.000
_cell.length_b   1.000
_cell.length_c   1.000
_cell.angle_alpha   90.00
_cell.angle_beta   90.00
_cell.angle_gamma   90.00
#
_symmetry.space_group_name_H-M   'P 1'
#
loop_
_entity.id
_entity.type
_entity.pdbx_description
1 polymer ?
#
loop_
_entity_poly.entity_id
_entity_poly.type
_entity_poly.pdbx_seq_one_letter_code
_entity_poly.pdbx_strand_id
1 'polypeptide(L)'
;MAATASFDVSTGADLQEVDNAVNQAQKEIIQRYDFKGSKASIAFDRPKATLTLVADDDFKMKALFDVLQSKMIKRGVPVKNMELGAIIPAANDTVRREIKLTQGIPQEKAKAIVKAIKDKKFKKAQGSIQGEEIRVSAPSKDELQEVIAFLRAQDFGIELRFGNYRGGG
;
A
#
# COMPACT_ATOMS: atom_id res chain seq x y z
N MET A 1 12.31 35.37 11.38
CA MET A 1 11.88 34.25 10.52
C MET A 1 10.49 33.79 10.90
N ALA A 2 9.65 33.62 9.92
CA ALA A 2 8.32 33.06 10.16
C ALA A 2 8.47 31.60 10.62
N ALA A 3 7.67 31.17 11.59
CA ALA A 3 7.63 29.78 11.99
C ALA A 3 7.18 28.94 10.81
N THR A 4 7.85 27.81 10.57
CA THR A 4 7.53 26.91 9.49
C THR A 4 6.76 25.72 10.03
N ALA A 5 5.63 25.40 9.40
CA ALA A 5 4.89 24.20 9.71
C ALA A 5 5.28 23.10 8.70
N SER A 6 5.18 21.85 9.12
CA SER A 6 5.49 20.73 8.23
C SER A 6 4.66 19.50 8.59
N PHE A 7 4.57 18.58 7.63
CA PHE A 7 4.08 17.23 7.86
C PHE A 7 4.87 16.28 6.97
N ASP A 8 4.77 15.00 7.27
CA ASP A 8 5.41 13.97 6.46
C ASP A 8 4.37 13.16 5.71
N VAL A 9 4.67 12.86 4.45
CA VAL A 9 3.90 11.95 3.61
C VAL A 9 4.59 10.60 3.64
N SER A 10 3.86 9.56 3.97
CA SER A 10 4.41 8.20 4.02
C SER A 10 3.43 7.21 3.40
N THR A 11 3.86 5.98 3.29
CA THR A 11 3.01 4.88 2.86
C THR A 11 3.45 3.61 3.57
N GLY A 12 2.61 2.58 3.50
CA GLY A 12 2.93 1.29 4.08
C GLY A 12 1.68 0.56 4.54
N ALA A 13 1.87 -0.69 4.90
CA ALA A 13 0.83 -1.54 5.47
C ALA A 13 1.26 -1.95 6.87
N ASP A 14 0.29 -2.07 7.77
CA ASP A 14 0.52 -2.66 9.08
C ASP A 14 0.66 -4.17 8.87
N LEU A 15 1.86 -4.70 9.05
CA LEU A 15 2.16 -6.11 8.78
C LEU A 15 1.41 -7.06 9.71
N GLN A 16 1.06 -6.60 10.93
CA GLN A 16 0.22 -7.41 11.82
C GLN A 16 -1.20 -7.54 11.24
N GLU A 17 -1.73 -6.49 10.66
CA GLU A 17 -3.04 -6.56 10.01
C GLU A 17 -2.99 -7.40 8.74
N VAL A 18 -1.86 -7.44 8.05
CA VAL A 18 -1.67 -8.36 6.92
C VAL A 18 -1.71 -9.80 7.40
N ASP A 19 -1.01 -10.13 8.51
CA ASP A 19 -1.09 -11.45 9.14
C ASP A 19 -2.53 -11.82 9.47
N ASN A 20 -3.28 -10.92 10.07
CA ASN A 20 -4.67 -11.16 10.45
C ASN A 20 -5.52 -11.43 9.21
N ALA A 21 -5.32 -10.66 8.15
CA ALA A 21 -6.05 -10.84 6.89
C ALA A 21 -5.75 -12.21 6.26
N VAL A 22 -4.48 -12.61 6.24
CA VAL A 22 -4.04 -13.90 5.70
C VAL A 22 -4.68 -15.03 6.49
N ASN A 23 -4.65 -14.96 7.82
CA ASN A 23 -5.24 -15.98 8.67
C ASN A 23 -6.76 -16.11 8.44
N GLN A 24 -7.45 -14.98 8.30
CA GLN A 24 -8.89 -14.98 8.01
C GLN A 24 -9.18 -15.55 6.62
N ALA A 25 -8.36 -15.21 5.63
CA ALA A 25 -8.51 -15.74 4.28
C ALA A 25 -8.33 -17.25 4.25
N GLN A 26 -7.30 -17.76 4.95
CA GLN A 26 -7.04 -19.20 5.02
C GLN A 26 -8.19 -19.94 5.68
N LYS A 27 -8.77 -19.38 6.74
CA LYS A 27 -9.94 -19.98 7.40
C LYS A 27 -11.15 -20.05 6.47
N GLU A 28 -11.41 -19.00 5.72
CA GLU A 28 -12.52 -18.99 4.76
C GLU A 28 -12.31 -20.03 3.66
N ILE A 29 -11.09 -20.13 3.12
CA ILE A 29 -10.77 -21.09 2.06
C ILE A 29 -11.02 -22.52 2.53
N ILE A 30 -10.60 -22.87 3.74
CA ILE A 30 -10.82 -24.20 4.30
C ILE A 30 -12.31 -24.52 4.38
N GLN A 31 -13.15 -23.54 4.67
CA GLN A 31 -14.59 -23.72 4.87
C GLN A 31 -15.39 -23.65 3.57
N ARG A 32 -14.85 -23.07 2.51
CA ARG A 32 -15.58 -22.87 1.26
C ARG A 32 -15.64 -24.16 0.46
N TYR A 33 -16.83 -24.49 0.00
CA TYR A 33 -17.08 -25.70 -0.78
C TYR A 33 -16.27 -25.71 -2.08
N ASP A 34 -16.15 -24.57 -2.74
CA ASP A 34 -15.44 -24.46 -4.02
C ASP A 34 -13.92 -24.63 -3.90
N PHE A 35 -13.39 -24.63 -2.67
CA PHE A 35 -11.97 -24.92 -2.41
C PHE A 35 -11.77 -26.32 -1.79
N LYS A 36 -12.80 -27.13 -1.71
CA LYS A 36 -12.67 -28.47 -1.12
C LYS A 36 -11.71 -29.31 -1.99
N GLY A 37 -10.68 -29.87 -1.37
CA GLY A 37 -9.66 -30.64 -2.06
C GLY A 37 -8.70 -29.82 -2.90
N SER A 38 -8.79 -28.49 -2.83
CA SER A 38 -7.90 -27.59 -3.55
C SER A 38 -6.51 -27.53 -2.92
N LYS A 39 -5.51 -27.26 -3.75
CA LYS A 39 -4.12 -27.02 -3.32
C LYS A 39 -3.88 -25.56 -3.00
N ALA A 40 -4.93 -24.75 -2.86
CA ALA A 40 -4.83 -23.33 -2.60
C ALA A 40 -4.14 -23.04 -1.26
N SER A 41 -3.19 -22.12 -1.27
CA SER A 41 -2.48 -21.70 -0.07
C SER A 41 -2.03 -20.25 -0.17
N ILE A 42 -1.83 -19.62 0.98
CA ILE A 42 -1.30 -18.27 1.09
C ILE A 42 -0.17 -18.33 2.11
N ALA A 43 1.02 -17.88 1.72
CA ALA A 43 2.16 -17.74 2.61
C ALA A 43 2.57 -16.29 2.68
N PHE A 44 2.86 -15.79 3.88
CA PHE A 44 3.29 -14.42 4.09
C PHE A 44 4.69 -14.40 4.66
N ASP A 45 5.63 -13.84 3.89
CA ASP A 45 7.01 -13.59 4.35
C ASP A 45 7.05 -12.17 4.90
N ARG A 46 6.88 -12.04 6.20
CA ARG A 46 6.77 -10.74 6.86
C ARG A 46 8.02 -9.88 6.69
N PRO A 47 9.25 -10.41 6.90
CA PRO A 47 10.45 -9.60 6.71
C PRO A 47 10.61 -9.03 5.31
N LYS A 48 10.16 -9.77 4.28
CA LYS A 48 10.22 -9.32 2.89
C LYS A 48 8.94 -8.60 2.44
N ALA A 49 7.93 -8.54 3.31
CA ALA A 49 6.63 -7.95 2.99
C ALA A 49 6.07 -8.52 1.68
N THR A 50 6.18 -9.84 1.50
CA THR A 50 5.80 -10.54 0.28
C THR A 50 4.82 -11.67 0.59
N LEU A 51 3.75 -11.75 -0.20
CA LEU A 51 2.78 -12.84 -0.13
C LEU A 51 2.98 -13.76 -1.32
N THR A 52 2.89 -15.07 -1.08
CA THR A 52 2.93 -16.07 -2.14
C THR A 52 1.61 -16.84 -2.14
N LEU A 53 0.89 -16.76 -3.24
CA LEU A 53 -0.36 -17.47 -3.45
C LEU A 53 -0.12 -18.64 -4.38
N VAL A 54 -0.63 -19.82 -4.01
CA VAL A 54 -0.61 -21.02 -4.85
C VAL A 54 -2.05 -21.47 -5.02
N ALA A 55 -2.42 -21.86 -6.24
CA ALA A 55 -3.75 -22.35 -6.54
C ALA A 55 -3.69 -23.44 -7.60
N ASP A 56 -4.79 -24.16 -7.79
CA ASP A 56 -4.85 -25.26 -8.76
C ASP A 56 -4.72 -24.79 -10.20
N ASP A 57 -5.29 -23.62 -10.51
CA ASP A 57 -5.31 -23.05 -11.85
C ASP A 57 -5.58 -21.54 -11.77
N ASP A 58 -5.62 -20.89 -12.93
CA ASP A 58 -5.85 -19.44 -12.99
C ASP A 58 -7.21 -19.04 -12.40
N PHE A 59 -8.23 -19.87 -12.64
CA PHE A 59 -9.57 -19.62 -12.11
C PHE A 59 -9.57 -19.65 -10.58
N LYS A 60 -8.95 -20.68 -10.00
CA LYS A 60 -8.83 -20.78 -8.53
C LYS A 60 -7.95 -19.67 -7.95
N MET A 61 -6.91 -19.28 -8.69
CA MET A 61 -6.04 -18.18 -8.28
C MET A 61 -6.84 -16.89 -8.13
N LYS A 62 -7.72 -16.61 -9.09
CA LYS A 62 -8.58 -15.43 -9.03
C LYS A 62 -9.50 -15.47 -7.82
N ALA A 63 -10.13 -16.61 -7.57
CA ALA A 63 -11.01 -16.77 -6.41
C ALA A 63 -10.23 -16.62 -5.08
N LEU A 64 -9.03 -17.20 -5.02
CA LEU A 64 -8.15 -17.09 -3.85
C LEU A 64 -7.77 -15.63 -3.59
N PHE A 65 -7.38 -14.92 -4.65
CA PHE A 65 -7.02 -13.51 -4.54
C PHE A 65 -8.21 -12.66 -4.08
N ASP A 66 -9.41 -12.93 -4.58
CA ASP A 66 -10.61 -12.19 -4.18
C ASP A 66 -10.89 -12.35 -2.69
N VAL A 67 -10.71 -13.56 -2.15
CA VAL A 67 -10.87 -13.79 -0.71
C VAL A 67 -9.82 -12.98 0.07
N LEU A 68 -8.56 -13.07 -0.33
CA LEU A 68 -7.48 -12.35 0.33
C LEU A 68 -7.72 -10.84 0.30
N GLN A 69 -8.03 -10.29 -0.88
CA GLN A 69 -8.27 -8.86 -1.03
C GLN A 69 -9.40 -8.38 -0.14
N SER A 70 -10.50 -9.15 -0.06
CA SER A 70 -11.63 -8.83 0.81
C SER A 70 -11.20 -8.72 2.27
N LYS A 71 -10.35 -9.65 2.74
CA LYS A 71 -9.86 -9.60 4.12
C LYS A 71 -8.89 -8.44 4.34
N MET A 72 -8.05 -8.15 3.35
CA MET A 72 -7.15 -6.99 3.41
C MET A 72 -7.95 -5.69 3.58
N ILE A 73 -8.99 -5.51 2.78
CA ILE A 73 -9.85 -4.32 2.86
C ILE A 73 -10.49 -4.22 4.25
N LYS A 74 -11.02 -5.31 4.78
CA LYS A 74 -11.66 -5.33 6.10
C LYS A 74 -10.70 -4.99 7.22
N ARG A 75 -9.41 -5.34 7.06
CA ARG A 75 -8.39 -5.07 8.07
C ARG A 75 -7.68 -3.75 7.87
N GLY A 76 -8.13 -2.94 6.90
CA GLY A 76 -7.54 -1.63 6.64
C GLY A 76 -6.18 -1.66 5.95
N VAL A 77 -5.82 -2.79 5.34
CA VAL A 77 -4.58 -2.88 4.56
C VAL A 77 -4.83 -2.22 3.20
N PRO A 78 -3.98 -1.27 2.79
CA PRO A 78 -4.20 -0.56 1.52
C PRO A 78 -3.93 -1.47 0.31
N VAL A 79 -5.00 -1.78 -0.43
CA VAL A 79 -4.87 -2.64 -1.62
C VAL A 79 -4.05 -1.98 -2.73
N LYS A 80 -3.96 -0.65 -2.75
CA LYS A 80 -3.10 0.06 -3.69
C LYS A 80 -1.62 -0.28 -3.52
N ASN A 81 -1.23 -0.70 -2.32
CA ASN A 81 0.17 -1.05 -2.03
C ASN A 81 0.50 -2.50 -2.39
N MET A 82 -0.47 -3.26 -2.90
CA MET A 82 -0.26 -4.63 -3.34
C MET A 82 0.22 -4.64 -4.79
N GLU A 83 1.50 -4.92 -5.00
CA GLU A 83 2.08 -5.06 -6.34
C GLU A 83 1.95 -6.51 -6.78
N LEU A 84 1.07 -6.75 -7.74
CA LEU A 84 0.73 -8.10 -8.18
C LEU A 84 1.74 -8.60 -9.22
N GLY A 85 2.40 -9.72 -8.91
CA GLY A 85 3.24 -10.41 -9.88
C GLY A 85 2.43 -11.21 -10.86
N ALA A 86 3.08 -11.76 -11.88
CA ALA A 86 2.44 -12.61 -12.87
C ALA A 86 2.04 -13.94 -12.24
N ILE A 87 0.99 -14.56 -12.82
CA ILE A 87 0.61 -15.93 -12.47
C ILE A 87 1.50 -16.85 -13.30
N ILE A 88 2.31 -17.68 -12.64
CA ILE A 88 3.27 -18.56 -13.29
C ILE A 88 3.02 -20.03 -12.91
N PRO A 89 3.38 -20.98 -13.78
CA PRO A 89 3.30 -22.41 -13.44
C PRO A 89 4.17 -22.73 -12.22
N ALA A 90 3.70 -23.65 -11.40
CA ALA A 90 4.39 -24.12 -10.22
C ALA A 90 4.33 -25.64 -10.13
N ALA A 91 4.96 -26.21 -9.09
CA ALA A 91 5.02 -27.66 -8.91
C ALA A 91 3.63 -28.29 -8.78
N ASN A 92 3.52 -29.57 -9.17
CA ASN A 92 2.30 -30.39 -9.01
C ASN A 92 1.08 -29.83 -9.74
N ASP A 93 1.31 -29.30 -10.94
CA ASP A 93 0.24 -28.73 -11.80
C ASP A 93 -0.49 -27.57 -11.13
N THR A 94 0.19 -26.82 -10.29
CA THR A 94 -0.37 -25.61 -9.67
C THR A 94 0.12 -24.36 -10.39
N VAL A 95 -0.43 -23.22 -10.01
CA VAL A 95 0.07 -21.90 -10.42
C VAL A 95 0.41 -21.10 -9.18
N ARG A 96 1.32 -20.15 -9.34
CA ARG A 96 1.81 -19.31 -8.25
C ARG A 96 1.80 -17.85 -8.64
N ARG A 97 1.52 -16.98 -7.69
CA ARG A 97 1.62 -15.53 -7.84
C ARG A 97 2.26 -14.95 -6.59
N GLU A 98 3.23 -14.09 -6.78
CA GLU A 98 3.78 -13.31 -5.67
C GLU A 98 3.15 -11.93 -5.66
N ILE A 99 2.89 -11.41 -4.45
CA ILE A 99 2.37 -10.07 -4.24
C ILE A 99 3.33 -9.37 -3.29
N LYS A 100 3.90 -8.26 -3.76
CA LYS A 100 4.81 -7.46 -2.95
C LYS A 100 4.04 -6.30 -2.34
N LEU A 101 4.21 -6.09 -1.03
CA LEU A 101 3.58 -4.98 -0.33
C LEU A 101 4.54 -3.80 -0.30
N THR A 102 4.13 -2.69 -0.87
CA THR A 102 4.94 -1.46 -0.87
C THR A 102 4.90 -0.84 0.52
N GLN A 103 6.08 -0.72 1.17
CA GLN A 103 6.19 -0.24 2.55
C GLN A 103 6.76 1.16 2.68
N GLY A 104 7.56 1.59 1.73
CA GLY A 104 8.05 2.96 1.66
C GLY A 104 7.69 3.57 0.33
N ILE A 105 7.75 4.89 0.22
CA ILE A 105 7.45 5.55 -1.06
C ILE A 105 8.62 5.28 -2.01
N PRO A 106 8.38 4.59 -3.14
CA PRO A 106 9.45 4.39 -4.13
C PRO A 106 9.96 5.73 -4.66
N GLN A 107 11.26 5.78 -5.00
CA GLN A 107 11.93 7.00 -5.41
C GLN A 107 11.22 7.71 -6.58
N GLU A 108 10.80 6.94 -7.58
CA GLU A 108 10.10 7.50 -8.74
C GLU A 108 8.76 8.15 -8.36
N LYS A 109 8.03 7.54 -7.41
CA LYS A 109 6.76 8.08 -6.93
C LYS A 109 7.00 9.30 -6.04
N ALA A 110 8.07 9.28 -5.23
CA ALA A 110 8.43 10.42 -4.41
C ALA A 110 8.73 11.64 -5.29
N LYS A 111 9.46 11.45 -6.37
CA LYS A 111 9.74 12.52 -7.32
C LYS A 111 8.46 13.03 -7.98
N ALA A 112 7.55 12.14 -8.33
CA ALA A 112 6.27 12.51 -8.92
C ALA A 112 5.42 13.34 -7.96
N ILE A 113 5.41 12.98 -6.68
CA ILE A 113 4.65 13.70 -5.64
C ILE A 113 5.24 15.11 -5.46
N VAL A 114 6.56 15.21 -5.32
CA VAL A 114 7.24 16.51 -5.17
C VAL A 114 6.98 17.40 -6.39
N LYS A 115 7.05 16.81 -7.59
CA LYS A 115 6.78 17.53 -8.83
C LYS A 115 5.33 18.02 -8.88
N ALA A 116 4.38 17.19 -8.46
CA ALA A 116 2.97 17.56 -8.44
C ALA A 116 2.71 18.76 -7.52
N ILE A 117 3.35 18.77 -6.34
CA ILE A 117 3.26 19.90 -5.41
C ILE A 117 3.81 21.16 -6.05
N LYS A 118 4.98 21.05 -6.69
CA LYS A 118 5.62 22.18 -7.36
C LYS A 118 4.76 22.70 -8.51
N ASP A 119 4.22 21.83 -9.33
CA ASP A 119 3.42 22.19 -10.50
C ASP A 119 2.09 22.85 -10.13
N LYS A 120 1.52 22.50 -8.97
CA LYS A 120 0.30 23.11 -8.48
C LYS A 120 0.48 24.58 -8.10
N LYS A 121 1.72 25.02 -7.89
CA LYS A 121 2.06 26.41 -7.58
C LYS A 121 1.43 26.93 -6.30
N PHE A 122 1.57 26.16 -5.24
CA PHE A 122 1.26 26.68 -3.90
C PHE A 122 2.17 27.86 -3.60
N LYS A 123 1.72 28.79 -2.77
CA LYS A 123 2.46 30.03 -2.51
C LYS A 123 3.87 29.77 -2.04
N LYS A 124 4.06 28.93 -1.00
CA LYS A 124 5.36 28.69 -0.41
C LYS A 124 5.56 27.24 0.04
N ALA A 125 4.62 26.36 -0.27
CA ALA A 125 4.77 24.95 0.10
C ALA A 125 5.88 24.30 -0.72
N GLN A 126 6.71 23.50 -0.04
CA GLN A 126 7.83 22.79 -0.65
C GLN A 126 7.84 21.35 -0.16
N GLY A 127 8.15 20.43 -1.08
CA GLY A 127 8.35 19.03 -0.77
C GLY A 127 9.81 18.66 -0.83
N SER A 128 10.25 17.84 0.12
CA SER A 128 11.63 17.36 0.20
C SER A 128 11.62 15.86 0.49
N ILE A 129 12.35 15.09 -0.31
CA ILE A 129 12.45 13.64 -0.14
C ILE A 129 13.34 13.35 1.05
N GLN A 130 12.80 12.60 2.03
CA GLN A 130 13.50 12.21 3.25
C GLN A 130 13.48 10.68 3.33
N GLY A 131 14.45 10.01 2.70
CA GLY A 131 14.47 8.56 2.65
C GLY A 131 13.26 8.01 1.90
N GLU A 132 12.40 7.30 2.57
CA GLU A 132 11.17 6.70 1.99
C GLU A 132 9.94 7.54 2.25
N GLU A 133 10.10 8.75 2.74
CA GLU A 133 9.02 9.68 3.05
C GLU A 133 9.26 11.02 2.38
N ILE A 134 8.25 11.87 2.39
CA ILE A 134 8.36 13.23 1.86
C ILE A 134 7.97 14.20 2.96
N ARG A 135 8.83 15.17 3.23
CA ARG A 135 8.50 16.25 4.14
C ARG A 135 7.97 17.43 3.35
N VAL A 136 6.78 17.90 3.72
CA VAL A 136 6.17 19.07 3.11
C VAL A 136 6.17 20.19 4.15
N SER A 137 6.71 21.34 3.77
CA SER A 137 6.79 22.49 4.67
C SER A 137 6.15 23.71 4.02
N ALA A 138 5.59 24.57 4.85
CA ALA A 138 4.99 25.83 4.44
C ALA A 138 4.95 26.78 5.64
N PRO A 139 4.82 28.11 5.40
CA PRO A 139 4.73 29.07 6.51
C PRO A 139 3.46 28.96 7.36
N SER A 140 2.37 28.40 6.81
CA SER A 140 1.10 28.31 7.53
C SER A 140 0.52 26.89 7.48
N LYS A 141 -0.26 26.57 8.53
CA LYS A 141 -1.00 25.30 8.57
C LYS A 141 -2.09 25.27 7.52
N ASP A 142 -2.67 26.40 7.16
CA ASP A 142 -3.71 26.47 6.14
C ASP A 142 -3.18 26.01 4.79
N GLU A 143 -1.99 26.46 4.42
CA GLU A 143 -1.37 26.02 3.17
C GLU A 143 -1.05 24.52 3.20
N LEU A 144 -0.61 24.00 4.35
CA LEU A 144 -0.39 22.55 4.50
C LEU A 144 -1.67 21.76 4.28
N GLN A 145 -2.79 22.25 4.79
CA GLN A 145 -4.08 21.58 4.60
C GLN A 145 -4.49 21.59 3.12
N GLU A 146 -4.17 22.65 2.40
CA GLU A 146 -4.41 22.71 0.97
C GLU A 146 -3.57 21.66 0.23
N VAL A 147 -2.32 21.47 0.63
CA VAL A 147 -1.45 20.44 0.03
C VAL A 147 -2.00 19.05 0.32
N ILE A 148 -2.43 18.78 1.54
CA ILE A 148 -3.02 17.49 1.91
C ILE A 148 -4.25 17.20 1.06
N ALA A 149 -5.16 18.15 0.93
CA ALA A 149 -6.37 17.99 0.12
C ALA A 149 -6.03 17.73 -1.35
N PHE A 150 -5.05 18.45 -1.88
CA PHE A 150 -4.58 18.24 -3.24
C PHE A 150 -4.02 16.82 -3.43
N LEU A 151 -3.15 16.36 -2.53
CA LEU A 151 -2.53 15.05 -2.65
C LEU A 151 -3.56 13.92 -2.49
N ARG A 152 -4.55 14.10 -1.62
CA ARG A 152 -5.62 13.11 -1.46
C ARG A 152 -6.46 12.94 -2.72
N ALA A 153 -6.58 13.99 -3.51
CA ALA A 153 -7.32 13.96 -4.76
C ALA A 153 -6.53 13.33 -5.91
N GLN A 154 -5.23 13.11 -5.74
CA GLN A 154 -4.38 12.50 -6.75
C GLN A 154 -4.25 11.00 -6.53
N ASP A 155 -3.90 10.27 -7.60
CA ASP A 155 -3.64 8.84 -7.51
C ASP A 155 -2.20 8.59 -7.95
N PHE A 156 -1.34 8.24 -7.00
CA PHE A 156 0.06 7.90 -7.26
C PHE A 156 0.28 6.38 -7.27
N GLY A 157 -0.80 5.60 -7.21
CA GLY A 157 -0.72 4.14 -7.22
C GLY A 157 -0.36 3.53 -5.87
N ILE A 158 -0.26 4.34 -4.81
CA ILE A 158 -0.04 3.90 -3.44
C ILE A 158 -0.94 4.71 -2.52
N GLU A 159 -1.22 4.16 -1.34
CA GLU A 159 -1.97 4.87 -0.30
C GLU A 159 -1.05 5.86 0.39
N LEU A 160 -1.41 7.13 0.41
CA LEU A 160 -0.63 8.14 1.10
C LEU A 160 -1.16 8.34 2.52
N ARG A 161 -0.24 8.45 3.47
CA ARG A 161 -0.52 8.77 4.87
C ARG A 161 0.12 10.11 5.18
N PHE A 162 -0.58 10.92 5.97
CA PHE A 162 -0.14 12.25 6.36
C PHE A 162 -0.03 12.29 7.88
N GLY A 163 1.12 12.67 8.38
CA GLY A 163 1.35 12.68 9.83
C GLY A 163 2.60 13.44 10.19
N ASN A 164 3.03 13.24 11.44
CA ASN A 164 4.22 13.88 11.98
C ASN A 164 4.16 15.40 11.84
N TYR A 165 3.00 15.97 12.16
CA TYR A 165 2.78 17.42 12.05
C TYR A 165 3.68 18.18 13.05
N ARG A 166 4.28 19.27 12.57
CA ARG A 166 5.22 20.07 13.37
C ARG A 166 5.04 21.55 13.10
N GLY A 167 5.31 22.35 14.14
CA GLY A 167 5.44 23.79 14.03
C GLY A 167 4.17 24.53 13.70
N GLY A 168 4.38 25.73 13.20
CA GLY A 168 3.28 26.50 12.65
C GLY A 168 2.45 27.26 13.66
N GLY A 169 3.00 27.61 14.79
CA GLY A 169 2.45 28.54 15.77
C GLY A 169 0.95 28.77 15.77
#